data_91bd69618944d72b2498dbf9e6ed3141
#
_entry.id   91bd69618944d72b2498dbf9e6ed3141
#
_cell.length_a   1.000
_cell.length_b   1.000
_cell.length_c   1.000
_cell.angle_alpha   90.00
_cell.angle_beta   90.00
_cell.angle_gamma   90.00
#
_symmetry.space_group_name_H-M   'P 1'
#
loop_
_entity.id
_entity.type
_entity.pdbx_description
1 polymer ?
#
loop_
_entity_poly.entity_id
_entity_poly.type
_entity_poly.pdbx_seq_one_letter_code
_entity_poly.pdbx_strand_id
1 'polypeptide(L)'
;LSYMDREGIVKGTSRENINIRSLVSTKVLKDRLNVSVGVNAVNGKSIGVAMDKNGDSVVDAMNYFSPTIPVRNEDGSWTIGNGSKNYNPLAMIEENPSETEFKRTQIIGKASLDIIEGLTWNANYSYLDSQHTYSAYNTRNTQLEGLSSKNGQAKRNTYFGKEHTFETYGNFERTFAEAHKVNLMAGYSWEE
;
A
#
# COMPACT_ATOMS: atom_id res chain seq x y z
N LEU A 1 15.29 9.45 2.29
CA LEU A 1 14.99 8.46 3.32
C LEU A 1 13.95 9.03 4.28
N SER A 2 12.88 8.29 4.53
CA SER A 2 11.92 8.60 5.59
C SER A 2 11.56 7.34 6.36
N TYR A 3 11.35 7.49 7.67
CA TYR A 3 10.83 6.48 8.56
C TYR A 3 9.53 6.99 9.18
N MET A 4 8.54 6.14 9.27
CA MET A 4 7.28 6.42 9.93
C MET A 4 6.96 5.27 10.87
N ASP A 5 6.64 5.61 12.12
CA ASP A 5 6.09 4.72 13.13
C ASP A 5 4.86 5.40 13.74
N ARG A 6 3.75 4.69 13.78
CA ARG A 6 2.48 5.18 14.31
C ARG A 6 1.77 4.09 15.08
N GLU A 7 1.37 4.41 16.28
CA GLU A 7 0.41 3.62 17.02
C GLU A 7 -1.02 4.05 16.65
N GLY A 8 -1.92 3.09 16.54
CA GLY A 8 -3.32 3.35 16.26
C GLY A 8 -4.11 3.69 17.53
N ILE A 9 -5.32 4.22 17.37
CA ILE A 9 -6.25 4.51 18.48
C ILE A 9 -6.74 3.21 19.13
N VAL A 10 -6.88 2.14 18.34
CA VAL A 10 -7.24 0.82 18.86
C VAL A 10 -6.00 0.17 19.44
N LYS A 11 -6.09 -0.31 20.70
CA LYS A 11 -4.99 -0.99 21.41
C LYS A 11 -4.37 -2.10 20.54
N GLY A 12 -3.05 -2.15 20.49
CA GLY A 12 -2.30 -3.19 19.77
C GLY A 12 -2.28 -3.02 18.25
N THR A 13 -2.76 -1.89 17.72
CA THR A 13 -2.64 -1.58 16.30
C THR A 13 -1.49 -0.60 16.06
N SER A 14 -0.71 -0.86 15.04
CA SER A 14 0.41 0.00 14.66
C SER A 14 0.71 -0.08 13.17
N ARG A 15 1.46 0.90 12.69
CA ARG A 15 2.01 0.88 11.34
C ARG A 15 3.40 1.51 11.33
N GLU A 16 4.36 0.77 10.80
CA GLU A 16 5.71 1.25 10.56
C GLU A 16 6.08 1.10 9.09
N ASN A 17 6.86 2.03 8.56
CA ASN A 17 7.44 1.87 7.23
C ASN A 17 8.71 2.72 7.05
N ILE A 18 9.60 2.18 6.23
CA ILE A 18 10.79 2.85 5.71
C ILE A 18 10.57 3.12 4.23
N ASN A 19 10.85 4.36 3.81
CA ASN A 19 10.80 4.77 2.41
C ASN A 19 12.16 5.33 2.00
N ILE A 20 12.72 4.77 0.95
CA ILE A 20 13.97 5.21 0.31
C ILE A 20 13.64 5.71 -1.07
N ARG A 21 14.00 6.97 -1.36
CA ARG A 21 13.89 7.55 -2.69
C ARG A 21 15.24 8.10 -3.11
N SER A 22 15.68 7.74 -4.29
CA SER A 22 16.88 8.26 -4.93
C SER A 22 16.56 8.63 -6.37
N LEU A 23 17.13 9.72 -6.84
CA LEU A 23 17.06 10.15 -8.24
C LEU A 23 18.44 10.66 -8.63
N VAL A 24 18.98 10.12 -9.70
CA VAL A 24 20.22 10.56 -10.32
C VAL A 24 19.92 11.03 -11.72
N SER A 25 20.40 12.20 -12.08
CA SER A 25 20.23 12.78 -13.42
C SER A 25 21.57 13.25 -13.95
N THR A 26 21.78 13.07 -15.23
CA THR A 26 22.98 13.56 -15.92
C THR A 26 22.63 14.09 -17.32
N LYS A 27 23.38 15.07 -17.75
CA LYS A 27 23.31 15.60 -19.12
C LYS A 27 24.53 15.16 -19.91
N VAL A 28 24.29 14.65 -21.10
CA VAL A 28 25.33 14.16 -22.02
C VAL A 28 25.09 14.71 -23.44
N LEU A 29 25.99 14.44 -24.38
CA LEU A 29 25.92 14.93 -25.77
C LEU A 29 25.84 16.47 -25.87
N LYS A 30 26.68 17.18 -25.13
CA LYS A 30 26.67 18.65 -25.04
C LYS A 30 25.33 19.20 -24.58
N ASP A 31 24.81 18.63 -23.47
CA ASP A 31 23.54 18.96 -22.82
C ASP A 31 22.25 18.63 -23.62
N ARG A 32 22.38 18.01 -24.80
CA ARG A 32 21.23 17.66 -25.63
C ARG A 32 20.48 16.42 -25.15
N LEU A 33 21.12 15.53 -24.41
CA LEU A 33 20.48 14.34 -23.83
C LEU A 33 20.50 14.42 -22.30
N ASN A 34 19.33 14.49 -21.71
CA ASN A 34 19.15 14.37 -20.27
C ASN A 34 18.66 12.95 -19.94
N VAL A 35 19.40 12.24 -19.10
CA VAL A 35 19.03 10.90 -18.62
C VAL A 35 18.88 10.94 -17.11
N SER A 36 17.82 10.35 -16.60
CA SER A 36 17.62 10.18 -15.16
C SER A 36 17.19 8.76 -14.81
N VAL A 37 17.68 8.28 -13.67
CA VAL A 37 17.28 7.00 -13.07
C VAL A 37 16.85 7.26 -11.64
N GLY A 38 15.65 6.83 -11.31
CA GLY A 38 15.07 6.93 -9.99
C GLY A 38 14.75 5.56 -9.41
N VAL A 39 14.91 5.43 -8.10
CA VAL A 39 14.48 4.27 -7.31
C VAL A 39 13.62 4.78 -6.17
N ASN A 40 12.45 4.17 -5.99
CA ASN A 40 11.58 4.39 -4.85
C ASN A 40 11.26 3.02 -4.22
N ALA A 41 11.73 2.79 -3.00
CA ALA A 41 11.52 1.54 -2.28
C ALA A 41 10.82 1.82 -0.94
N VAL A 42 9.72 1.13 -0.71
CA VAL A 42 8.96 1.17 0.54
C VAL A 42 8.89 -0.24 1.11
N ASN A 43 9.24 -0.36 2.37
CA ASN A 43 9.06 -1.59 3.15
C ASN A 43 8.36 -1.22 4.44
N GLY A 44 7.29 -1.93 4.77
CA GLY A 44 6.53 -1.62 5.95
C GLY A 44 5.71 -2.79 6.47
N LYS A 45 5.20 -2.57 7.67
CA LYS A 45 4.41 -3.53 8.44
C LYS A 45 3.26 -2.79 9.12
N SER A 46 2.12 -3.44 9.17
CA SER A 46 0.96 -2.96 9.92
C SER A 46 0.43 -4.10 10.80
N ILE A 47 0.25 -3.81 12.08
CA ILE A 47 -0.37 -4.72 13.03
C ILE A 47 -1.81 -4.26 13.23
N GLY A 48 -2.74 -5.19 13.21
CA GLY A 48 -4.16 -4.93 13.34
C GLY A 48 -4.90 -6.08 14.01
N VAL A 49 -6.21 -6.07 13.86
CA VAL A 49 -7.11 -7.10 14.35
C VAL A 49 -7.87 -7.68 13.15
N ALA A 50 -8.00 -9.00 13.11
CA ALA A 50 -8.77 -9.66 12.07
C ALA A 50 -10.27 -9.29 12.21
N MET A 51 -10.91 -9.07 11.06
CA MET A 51 -12.36 -8.88 10.98
C MET A 51 -13.09 -10.22 11.01
N ASP A 52 -14.36 -10.22 11.37
CA ASP A 52 -15.21 -11.40 11.24
C ASP A 52 -15.48 -11.71 9.75
N LYS A 53 -16.22 -12.81 9.50
CA LYS A 53 -16.59 -13.22 8.12
C LYS A 53 -17.49 -12.21 7.39
N ASN A 54 -18.19 -11.35 8.13
CA ASN A 54 -19.09 -10.32 7.59
C ASN A 54 -18.38 -8.96 7.43
N GLY A 55 -17.09 -8.86 7.81
CA GLY A 55 -16.30 -7.65 7.76
C GLY A 55 -16.45 -6.75 8.99
N ASP A 56 -17.13 -7.22 10.05
CA ASP A 56 -17.27 -6.44 11.28
C ASP A 56 -15.90 -6.27 11.95
N SER A 57 -15.57 -5.03 12.30
CA SER A 57 -14.32 -4.63 12.91
C SER A 57 -14.43 -4.49 14.43
N VAL A 58 -13.28 -4.31 15.09
CA VAL A 58 -13.24 -3.97 16.52
C VAL A 58 -14.03 -2.69 16.82
N VAL A 59 -14.00 -1.70 15.91
CA VAL A 59 -14.72 -0.43 16.07
C VAL A 59 -16.23 -0.67 16.07
N ASP A 60 -16.71 -1.58 15.22
CA ASP A 60 -18.13 -1.96 15.20
C ASP A 60 -18.50 -2.66 16.52
N ALA A 61 -17.68 -3.59 16.99
CA ALA A 61 -17.89 -4.24 18.29
C ALA A 61 -17.91 -3.23 19.44
N MET A 62 -17.06 -2.21 19.45
CA MET A 62 -17.07 -1.14 20.46
C MET A 62 -18.39 -0.35 20.47
N ASN A 63 -19.06 -0.21 19.33
CA ASN A 63 -20.34 0.49 19.24
C ASN A 63 -21.53 -0.36 19.73
N TYR A 64 -21.43 -1.69 19.66
CA TYR A 64 -22.51 -2.59 20.03
C TYR A 64 -22.37 -3.18 21.44
N PHE A 65 -21.14 -3.30 21.93
CA PHE A 65 -20.89 -3.90 23.25
C PHE A 65 -21.26 -2.95 24.38
N SER A 66 -22.12 -3.41 25.31
CA SER A 66 -22.56 -2.56 26.41
C SER A 66 -21.39 -2.27 27.38
N PRO A 67 -21.17 -1.00 27.76
CA PRO A 67 -20.10 -0.64 28.72
C PRO A 67 -20.42 -1.12 30.17
N THR A 68 -21.63 -1.61 30.45
CA THR A 68 -22.02 -2.15 31.76
C THR A 68 -21.68 -3.62 31.93
N ILE A 69 -21.31 -4.31 30.85
CA ILE A 69 -20.92 -5.73 30.90
C ILE A 69 -19.43 -5.80 31.28
N PRO A 70 -19.06 -6.64 32.29
CA PRO A 70 -17.66 -6.82 32.65
C PRO A 70 -16.88 -7.45 31.47
N VAL A 71 -15.58 -7.14 31.34
CA VAL A 71 -14.74 -7.64 30.27
C VAL A 71 -14.56 -9.16 30.35
N ARG A 72 -14.47 -9.70 31.56
CA ARG A 72 -14.32 -11.16 31.81
C ARG A 72 -15.30 -11.64 32.83
N ASN A 73 -15.69 -12.90 32.68
CA ASN A 73 -16.47 -13.64 33.65
C ASN A 73 -15.61 -13.98 34.88
N GLU A 74 -16.25 -14.46 35.96
CA GLU A 74 -15.59 -14.88 37.20
C GLU A 74 -14.58 -16.04 36.97
N ASP A 75 -14.81 -16.87 35.97
CA ASP A 75 -13.94 -17.98 35.56
C ASP A 75 -12.77 -17.55 34.67
N GLY A 76 -12.66 -16.23 34.37
CA GLY A 76 -11.62 -15.66 33.52
C GLY A 76 -11.90 -15.73 32.02
N SER A 77 -13.00 -16.36 31.59
CA SER A 77 -13.40 -16.35 30.19
C SER A 77 -13.88 -14.98 29.73
N TRP A 78 -13.87 -14.74 28.41
CA TRP A 78 -14.40 -13.50 27.86
C TRP A 78 -15.92 -13.44 27.99
N THR A 79 -16.42 -12.30 28.44
CA THR A 79 -17.89 -12.08 28.40
C THR A 79 -18.36 -11.93 26.96
N ILE A 80 -19.60 -12.33 26.72
CA ILE A 80 -20.27 -12.20 25.42
C ILE A 80 -21.44 -11.24 25.62
N GLY A 81 -21.61 -10.29 24.74
CA GLY A 81 -22.73 -9.37 24.74
C GLY A 81 -24.06 -10.06 24.34
N ASN A 82 -25.17 -9.43 24.62
CA ASN A 82 -26.48 -9.92 24.24
C ASN A 82 -26.79 -9.61 22.77
N GLY A 83 -27.10 -10.61 21.97
CA GLY A 83 -27.47 -10.47 20.56
C GLY A 83 -26.38 -10.92 19.57
N SER A 84 -26.71 -10.96 18.29
CA SER A 84 -25.77 -11.27 17.22
C SER A 84 -24.74 -10.12 17.05
N LYS A 85 -23.47 -10.44 16.81
CA LYS A 85 -22.38 -9.49 16.62
C LYS A 85 -21.92 -8.70 17.86
N ASN A 86 -22.39 -9.06 19.05
CA ASN A 86 -21.96 -8.43 20.30
C ASN A 86 -20.65 -9.05 20.82
N TYR A 87 -19.63 -9.01 19.96
CA TYR A 87 -18.29 -9.45 20.34
C TYR A 87 -17.68 -8.53 21.40
N ASN A 88 -16.98 -9.11 22.36
CA ASN A 88 -16.18 -8.33 23.30
C ASN A 88 -15.00 -7.68 22.54
N PRO A 89 -14.87 -6.33 22.49
CA PRO A 89 -13.84 -5.66 21.72
C PRO A 89 -12.41 -6.05 22.16
N LEU A 90 -12.19 -6.27 23.46
CA LEU A 90 -10.90 -6.70 23.97
C LEU A 90 -10.60 -8.16 23.59
N ALA A 91 -11.60 -9.04 23.61
CA ALA A 91 -11.45 -10.39 23.09
C ALA A 91 -11.09 -10.38 21.60
N MET A 92 -11.70 -9.51 20.80
CA MET A 92 -11.32 -9.38 19.38
C MET A 92 -9.87 -9.01 19.22
N ILE A 93 -9.36 -8.06 20.01
CA ILE A 93 -7.96 -7.60 19.94
C ILE A 93 -6.98 -8.70 20.34
N GLU A 94 -7.24 -9.39 21.47
CA GLU A 94 -6.29 -10.33 22.04
C GLU A 94 -6.33 -11.70 21.36
N GLU A 95 -7.51 -12.12 20.85
CA GLU A 95 -7.71 -13.45 20.28
C GLU A 95 -7.59 -13.49 18.75
N ASN A 96 -7.49 -12.32 18.07
CA ASN A 96 -7.50 -12.26 16.60
C ASN A 96 -6.45 -11.30 16.05
N PRO A 97 -5.17 -11.42 16.43
CA PRO A 97 -4.13 -10.57 15.88
C PRO A 97 -3.97 -10.79 14.38
N SER A 98 -3.73 -9.70 13.66
CA SER A 98 -3.38 -9.73 12.25
C SER A 98 -2.19 -8.84 11.95
N GLU A 99 -1.46 -9.23 10.93
CA GLU A 99 -0.27 -8.53 10.47
C GLU A 99 -0.29 -8.43 8.95
N THR A 100 0.09 -7.27 8.45
CA THR A 100 0.26 -7.03 7.03
C THR A 100 1.66 -6.50 6.77
N GLU A 101 2.46 -7.27 6.04
CA GLU A 101 3.75 -6.82 5.52
C GLU A 101 3.57 -6.36 4.07
N PHE A 102 4.20 -5.26 3.69
CA PHE A 102 4.19 -4.79 2.31
C PHE A 102 5.57 -4.32 1.89
N LYS A 103 5.94 -4.69 0.66
CA LYS A 103 7.17 -4.26 -0.02
C LYS A 103 6.78 -3.74 -1.38
N ARG A 104 7.33 -2.60 -1.76
CA ARG A 104 7.12 -2.01 -3.08
C ARG A 104 8.43 -1.38 -3.54
N THR A 105 8.92 -1.79 -4.69
CA THR A 105 10.09 -1.22 -5.32
C THR A 105 9.74 -0.75 -6.72
N GLN A 106 9.98 0.51 -6.99
CA GLN A 106 9.77 1.11 -8.31
C GLN A 106 11.10 1.65 -8.83
N ILE A 107 11.45 1.26 -10.04
CA ILE A 107 12.61 1.79 -10.78
C ILE A 107 12.06 2.57 -11.97
N ILE A 108 12.54 3.80 -12.14
CA ILE A 108 12.09 4.69 -13.21
C ILE A 108 13.32 5.16 -13.98
N GLY A 109 13.33 4.93 -15.28
CA GLY A 109 14.29 5.48 -16.22
C GLY A 109 13.62 6.52 -17.11
N LYS A 110 14.25 7.69 -17.30
CA LYS A 110 13.77 8.73 -18.21
C LYS A 110 14.90 9.21 -19.08
N ALA A 111 14.60 9.46 -20.34
CA ALA A 111 15.50 10.09 -21.31
C ALA A 111 14.76 11.20 -22.04
N SER A 112 15.42 12.34 -22.24
CA SER A 112 14.91 13.46 -23.02
C SER A 112 16.01 13.95 -23.93
N LEU A 113 15.81 13.89 -25.24
CA LEU A 113 16.78 14.23 -26.27
C LEU A 113 16.28 15.39 -27.14
N ASP A 114 17.02 16.48 -27.15
CA ASP A 114 16.83 17.58 -28.10
C ASP A 114 17.43 17.18 -29.46
N ILE A 115 16.58 16.77 -30.40
CA ILE A 115 16.99 16.28 -31.72
C ILE A 115 17.48 17.44 -32.57
N ILE A 116 16.61 18.45 -32.71
CA ILE A 116 16.89 19.74 -33.40
C ILE A 116 16.18 20.85 -32.63
N GLU A 117 16.42 22.09 -32.99
CA GLU A 117 15.72 23.24 -32.41
C GLU A 117 14.19 23.08 -32.55
N GLY A 118 13.50 23.10 -31.43
CA GLY A 118 12.04 22.91 -31.34
C GLY A 118 11.54 21.46 -31.35
N LEU A 119 12.40 20.44 -31.55
CA LEU A 119 12.00 19.04 -31.52
C LEU A 119 12.71 18.28 -30.41
N THR A 120 11.96 17.86 -29.41
CA THR A 120 12.42 17.05 -28.28
C THR A 120 11.74 15.66 -28.32
N TRP A 121 12.55 14.61 -28.18
CA TRP A 121 12.05 13.25 -28.00
C TRP A 121 12.23 12.80 -26.56
N ASN A 122 11.19 12.17 -25.99
CA ASN A 122 11.17 11.69 -24.61
C ASN A 122 10.85 10.20 -24.58
N ALA A 123 11.49 9.50 -23.65
CA ALA A 123 11.17 8.11 -23.30
C ALA A 123 11.18 7.94 -21.79
N ASN A 124 10.18 7.25 -21.26
CA ASN A 124 10.05 6.89 -19.87
C ASN A 124 9.84 5.38 -19.78
N TYR A 125 10.51 4.74 -18.83
CA TYR A 125 10.28 3.36 -18.48
C TYR A 125 10.13 3.24 -16.96
N SER A 126 9.11 2.54 -16.51
CA SER A 126 8.90 2.24 -15.09
C SER A 126 8.72 0.74 -14.90
N TYR A 127 9.41 0.21 -13.91
CA TYR A 127 9.20 -1.13 -13.40
C TYR A 127 8.78 -1.07 -11.95
N LEU A 128 7.66 -1.69 -11.63
CA LEU A 128 7.15 -1.81 -10.27
C LEU A 128 7.11 -3.28 -9.87
N ASP A 129 7.72 -3.60 -8.72
CA ASP A 129 7.61 -4.88 -8.03
C ASP A 129 6.94 -4.64 -6.68
N SER A 130 5.87 -5.35 -6.40
CA SER A 130 5.11 -5.23 -5.16
C SER A 130 4.79 -6.59 -4.56
N GLN A 131 4.91 -6.68 -3.25
CA GLN A 131 4.53 -7.83 -2.45
C GLN A 131 3.70 -7.37 -1.26
N HIS A 132 2.61 -8.06 -1.01
CA HIS A 132 1.74 -7.83 0.12
C HIS A 132 1.43 -9.17 0.79
N THR A 133 1.80 -9.32 2.05
CA THR A 133 1.56 -10.53 2.84
C THR A 133 0.65 -10.20 4.02
N TYR A 134 -0.52 -10.79 4.04
CA TYR A 134 -1.45 -10.74 5.16
C TYR A 134 -1.36 -12.04 5.96
N SER A 135 -1.14 -11.93 7.25
CA SER A 135 -1.12 -13.03 8.22
C SER A 135 -2.14 -12.74 9.32
N ALA A 136 -2.94 -13.73 9.69
CA ALA A 136 -3.87 -13.63 10.81
C ALA A 136 -3.87 -14.93 11.59
N TYR A 137 -4.06 -14.81 12.90
CA TYR A 137 -4.22 -15.94 13.80
C TYR A 137 -5.44 -15.72 14.68
N ASN A 138 -6.40 -16.63 14.60
CA ASN A 138 -7.55 -16.67 15.49
C ASN A 138 -7.31 -17.79 16.49
N THR A 139 -7.27 -17.45 17.77
CA THR A 139 -7.05 -18.44 18.82
C THR A 139 -8.29 -19.33 19.01
N ARG A 140 -8.18 -20.36 19.85
CA ARG A 140 -9.32 -21.20 20.23
C ARG A 140 -10.41 -20.44 20.99
N ASN A 141 -10.06 -19.33 21.63
CA ASN A 141 -10.96 -18.52 22.45
C ASN A 141 -11.63 -17.39 21.66
N THR A 142 -11.40 -17.34 20.34
CA THR A 142 -12.03 -16.32 19.49
C THR A 142 -13.55 -16.40 19.57
N GLN A 143 -14.17 -15.24 19.66
CA GLN A 143 -15.63 -15.09 19.63
C GLN A 143 -16.19 -14.94 18.21
N LEU A 144 -15.30 -14.78 17.20
CA LEU A 144 -15.71 -14.53 15.83
C LEU A 144 -16.52 -15.70 15.27
N GLU A 145 -17.66 -15.36 14.66
CA GLU A 145 -18.59 -16.33 14.11
C GLU A 145 -17.93 -17.23 13.04
N GLY A 146 -18.17 -18.54 13.16
CA GLY A 146 -17.61 -19.56 12.26
C GLY A 146 -16.14 -19.89 12.52
N LEU A 147 -15.47 -19.22 13.48
CA LEU A 147 -14.09 -19.49 13.87
C LEU A 147 -13.98 -20.13 15.27
N SER A 148 -14.88 -19.81 16.18
CA SER A 148 -14.89 -20.32 17.54
C SER A 148 -14.93 -21.86 17.63
N SER A 149 -15.53 -22.54 16.65
CA SER A 149 -15.58 -24.00 16.57
C SER A 149 -14.31 -24.67 16.00
N LYS A 150 -13.36 -23.90 15.48
CA LYS A 150 -12.18 -24.44 14.79
C LYS A 150 -10.98 -24.71 15.70
N ASN A 151 -11.09 -24.44 16.99
CA ASN A 151 -10.03 -24.68 17.96
C ASN A 151 -8.67 -24.01 17.58
N GLY A 152 -8.77 -22.85 16.94
CA GLY A 152 -7.65 -22.07 16.40
C GLY A 152 -7.52 -22.16 14.89
N GLN A 153 -7.19 -21.04 14.25
CA GLN A 153 -6.98 -20.95 12.81
C GLN A 153 -5.87 -19.95 12.48
N ALA A 154 -4.90 -20.37 11.68
CA ALA A 154 -3.92 -19.49 11.07
C ALA A 154 -4.23 -19.29 9.58
N LYS A 155 -4.05 -18.08 9.08
CA LYS A 155 -4.20 -17.72 7.68
C LYS A 155 -3.00 -16.90 7.23
N ARG A 156 -2.43 -17.24 6.09
CA ARG A 156 -1.39 -16.43 5.44
C ARG A 156 -1.63 -16.36 3.94
N ASN A 157 -1.76 -15.16 3.44
CA ASN A 157 -1.95 -14.87 2.02
C ASN A 157 -0.83 -13.96 1.56
N THR A 158 -0.20 -14.30 0.43
CA THR A 158 0.80 -13.44 -0.19
C THR A 158 0.38 -13.14 -1.63
N TYR A 159 0.42 -11.87 -1.97
CA TYR A 159 0.13 -11.34 -3.30
C TYR A 159 1.39 -10.72 -3.86
N PHE A 160 1.67 -11.01 -5.12
CA PHE A 160 2.77 -10.43 -5.88
C PHE A 160 2.17 -9.66 -7.06
N GLY A 161 2.70 -8.48 -7.33
CA GLY A 161 2.36 -7.69 -8.50
C GLY A 161 3.64 -7.20 -9.16
N LYS A 162 3.69 -7.28 -10.48
CA LYS A 162 4.73 -6.69 -11.32
C LYS A 162 4.04 -5.89 -12.40
N GLU A 163 4.58 -4.72 -12.67
CA GLU A 163 4.02 -3.80 -13.65
C GLU A 163 5.16 -3.16 -14.44
N HIS A 164 5.02 -3.17 -15.73
CA HIS A 164 5.94 -2.53 -16.67
C HIS A 164 5.19 -1.45 -17.42
N THR A 165 5.71 -0.24 -17.41
CA THR A 165 5.15 0.87 -18.17
C THR A 165 6.23 1.46 -19.06
N PHE A 166 5.94 1.61 -20.33
CA PHE A 166 6.81 2.30 -21.28
C PHE A 166 6.02 3.39 -22.01
N GLU A 167 6.60 4.58 -22.04
CA GLU A 167 6.04 5.73 -22.74
C GLU A 167 7.11 6.38 -23.59
N THR A 168 6.78 6.75 -24.80
CA THR A 168 7.66 7.55 -25.66
C THR A 168 6.86 8.56 -26.44
N TYR A 169 7.37 9.78 -26.53
CA TYR A 169 6.69 10.86 -27.27
C TYR A 169 7.66 11.91 -27.78
N GLY A 170 7.32 12.46 -28.93
CA GLY A 170 7.98 13.60 -29.52
C GLY A 170 7.17 14.88 -29.33
N ASN A 171 7.82 15.96 -28.93
CA ASN A 171 7.26 17.30 -28.88
C ASN A 171 7.95 18.18 -29.90
N PHE A 172 7.17 18.82 -30.75
CA PHE A 172 7.65 19.87 -31.68
C PHE A 172 6.99 21.19 -31.32
N GLU A 173 7.81 22.20 -31.01
CA GLU A 173 7.36 23.56 -30.74
C GLU A 173 8.22 24.54 -31.55
N ARG A 174 7.58 25.29 -32.44
CA ARG A 174 8.28 26.29 -33.25
C ARG A 174 7.37 27.48 -33.59
N THR A 175 7.98 28.67 -33.57
CA THR A 175 7.32 29.88 -34.06
C THR A 175 7.80 30.19 -35.46
N PHE A 176 6.88 30.30 -36.40
CA PHE A 176 7.14 30.65 -37.79
C PHE A 176 6.73 32.12 -38.08
N ALA A 177 7.56 32.81 -38.82
CA ALA A 177 7.33 34.20 -39.23
C ALA A 177 6.93 35.10 -38.04
N GLU A 178 7.50 34.86 -36.84
CA GLU A 178 7.25 35.63 -35.60
C GLU A 178 5.76 35.74 -35.16
N ALA A 179 4.84 35.13 -35.92
CA ALA A 179 3.41 35.24 -35.71
C ALA A 179 2.68 33.91 -35.47
N HIS A 180 3.20 32.81 -36.00
CA HIS A 180 2.53 31.51 -35.95
C HIS A 180 3.26 30.51 -35.06
N LYS A 181 2.74 30.30 -33.85
CA LYS A 181 3.25 29.28 -32.92
C LYS A 181 2.58 27.95 -33.20
N VAL A 182 3.38 26.94 -33.58
CA VAL A 182 2.94 25.56 -33.79
C VAL A 182 3.46 24.68 -32.64
N ASN A 183 2.59 23.94 -32.03
CA ASN A 183 2.92 22.95 -31.00
C ASN A 183 2.27 21.62 -31.37
N LEU A 184 3.06 20.58 -31.55
CA LEU A 184 2.61 19.24 -31.92
C LEU A 184 3.22 18.23 -30.97
N MET A 185 2.42 17.23 -30.56
CA MET A 185 2.87 16.12 -29.75
C MET A 185 2.32 14.82 -30.35
N ALA A 186 3.17 13.82 -30.45
CA ALA A 186 2.78 12.46 -30.80
C ALA A 186 3.56 11.47 -29.96
N GLY A 187 2.92 10.40 -29.54
CA GLY A 187 3.53 9.43 -28.64
C GLY A 187 2.83 8.07 -28.66
N TYR A 188 3.47 7.15 -27.96
CA TYR A 188 3.02 5.79 -27.74
C TYR A 188 3.24 5.42 -26.27
N SER A 189 2.29 4.68 -25.70
CA SER A 189 2.40 4.09 -24.35
C SER A 189 2.04 2.62 -24.39
N TRP A 190 2.70 1.85 -23.53
CA TRP A 190 2.44 0.43 -23.32
C TRP A 190 2.57 0.10 -21.82
N GLU A 191 1.71 -0.78 -21.33
CA GLU A 191 1.64 -1.22 -19.94
C GLU A 191 1.30 -2.71 -19.88
N GLU A 192 1.97 -3.42 -19.00
CA GLU A 192 1.74 -4.84 -18.70
C GLU A 192 1.82 -5.09 -17.20
#